data_844924d298ed495e631f2a8af6a3fe68
#
_entry.id   844924d298ed495e631f2a8af6a3fe68
#
_cell.length_a   1.000
_cell.length_b   1.000
_cell.length_c   1.000
_cell.angle_alpha   90.00
_cell.angle_beta   90.00
_cell.angle_gamma   90.00
#
_symmetry.space_group_name_H-M   'P 1'
#
loop_
_entity.id
_entity.type
_entity.pdbx_description
1 polymer ?
#
loop_
_entity_poly.entity_id
_entity_poly.type
_entity_poly.pdbx_seq_one_letter_code
_entity_poly.pdbx_strand_id
1 'polypeptide(L)'
;MTLWQTSLTYRVWVWLCNVYEDSALHRILAAVGRWCSEQIEDSRVLRPLCREGAVARAWRESLLCRLLSVLVNLPGTLLHAWYKAWNLTFEDSFFARLAFDMGDNASIAQFWCIAALWCIPYERWNNAYSFLTGVLLLLLFYAGAMRTGRRLDVARIGFYPALMLAAVTLAVTFSYAPGLSARFLIYHVSAALLVVITVSAVRNGEDLKRLCAGAAVCVG
;
A
#
# COMPACT_ATOMS: atom_id res chain seq x y z
N MET A 1 18.87 -14.28 -10.05
CA MET A 1 19.05 -12.98 -9.35
C MET A 1 18.28 -11.95 -10.13
N THR A 2 17.36 -11.22 -9.49
CA THR A 2 16.59 -10.18 -10.15
C THR A 2 17.47 -8.96 -10.38
N LEU A 3 17.23 -8.20 -11.48
CA LEU A 3 17.97 -6.95 -11.79
C LEU A 3 17.93 -5.95 -10.62
N TRP A 4 16.85 -6.02 -9.84
CA TRP A 4 16.66 -5.23 -8.64
C TRP A 4 17.70 -5.54 -7.56
N GLN A 5 17.98 -6.82 -7.30
CA GLN A 5 18.94 -7.24 -6.25
C GLN A 5 20.39 -6.84 -6.55
N THR A 6 20.72 -6.59 -7.83
CA THR A 6 22.03 -6.11 -8.24
C THR A 6 22.13 -4.59 -8.29
N SER A 7 21.00 -3.89 -8.15
CA SER A 7 20.95 -2.42 -8.24
C SER A 7 21.58 -1.74 -7.03
N LEU A 8 22.15 -0.56 -7.25
CA LEU A 8 22.71 0.28 -6.20
C LEU A 8 21.63 0.70 -5.17
N THR A 9 20.41 0.93 -5.65
CA THR A 9 19.25 1.27 -4.83
C THR A 9 18.89 0.15 -3.84
N TYR A 10 18.98 -1.11 -4.26
CA TYR A 10 18.76 -2.26 -3.38
C TYR A 10 19.86 -2.35 -2.30
N ARG A 11 21.11 -2.11 -2.67
CA ARG A 11 22.24 -2.12 -1.71
C ARG A 11 22.10 -1.02 -0.67
N VAL A 12 21.72 0.19 -1.09
CA VAL A 12 21.45 1.31 -0.18
C VAL A 12 20.26 0.98 0.73
N TRP A 13 19.20 0.38 0.18
CA TRP A 13 18.04 -0.04 0.97
C TRP A 13 18.41 -1.07 2.03
N VAL A 14 19.15 -2.12 1.68
CA VAL A 14 19.60 -3.15 2.64
C VAL A 14 20.49 -2.53 3.71
N TRP A 15 21.39 -1.63 3.33
CA TRP A 15 22.23 -0.91 4.29
C TRP A 15 21.40 -0.08 5.28
N LEU A 16 20.40 0.67 4.79
CA LEU A 16 19.49 1.45 5.65
C LEU A 16 18.70 0.54 6.60
N CYS A 17 18.19 -0.59 6.13
CA CYS A 17 17.50 -1.55 6.98
C CYS A 17 18.41 -2.07 8.10
N ASN A 18 19.65 -2.44 7.78
CA ASN A 18 20.61 -2.91 8.78
C ASN A 18 20.94 -1.83 9.81
N VAL A 19 21.20 -0.59 9.37
CA VAL A 19 21.43 0.55 10.26
C VAL A 19 20.23 0.80 11.18
N TYR A 20 19.00 0.67 10.65
CA TYR A 20 17.80 0.80 11.46
C TYR A 20 17.68 -0.33 12.49
N GLU A 21 17.91 -1.59 12.11
CA GLU A 21 17.84 -2.74 13.02
C GLU A 21 18.85 -2.64 14.18
N ASP A 22 20.04 -2.13 13.90
CA ASP A 22 21.09 -1.93 14.91
C ASP A 22 20.86 -0.68 15.76
N SER A 23 19.96 0.20 15.36
CA SER A 23 19.75 1.49 16.00
C SER A 23 19.09 1.39 17.38
N ALA A 24 19.39 2.35 18.26
CA ALA A 24 18.70 2.52 19.53
C ALA A 24 17.21 2.79 19.33
N LEU A 25 16.83 3.46 18.24
CA LEU A 25 15.44 3.74 17.87
C LEU A 25 14.64 2.45 17.65
N HIS A 26 15.20 1.47 16.92
CA HIS A 26 14.54 0.18 16.72
C HIS A 26 14.30 -0.53 18.05
N ARG A 27 15.29 -0.53 18.95
CA ARG A 27 15.15 -1.14 20.28
C ARG A 27 14.06 -0.49 21.12
N ILE A 28 14.00 0.86 21.11
CA ILE A 28 12.98 1.62 21.82
C ILE A 28 11.60 1.32 21.23
N LEU A 29 11.45 1.39 19.91
CA LEU A 29 10.17 1.11 19.24
C LEU A 29 9.71 -0.34 19.46
N ALA A 30 10.62 -1.30 19.44
CA ALA A 30 10.31 -2.69 19.75
C ALA A 30 9.89 -2.88 21.22
N ALA A 31 10.51 -2.16 22.15
CA ALA A 31 10.13 -2.19 23.56
C ALA A 31 8.74 -1.56 23.78
N VAL A 32 8.49 -0.39 23.18
CA VAL A 32 7.18 0.27 23.21
C VAL A 32 6.11 -0.63 22.56
N GLY A 33 6.42 -1.25 21.43
CA GLY A 33 5.49 -2.18 20.77
C GLY A 33 5.10 -3.36 21.64
N ARG A 34 6.07 -3.98 22.33
CA ARG A 34 5.78 -5.06 23.29
C ARG A 34 4.93 -4.57 24.45
N TRP A 35 5.31 -3.46 25.06
CA TRP A 35 4.55 -2.86 26.13
C TRP A 35 3.10 -2.54 25.71
N CYS A 36 2.90 -1.94 24.53
CA CYS A 36 1.56 -1.68 24.00
C CYS A 36 0.77 -2.97 23.78
N SER A 37 1.41 -4.04 23.25
CA SER A 37 0.74 -5.33 23.07
C SER A 37 0.25 -5.91 24.38
N GLU A 38 1.10 -5.89 25.41
CA GLU A 38 0.76 -6.34 26.75
C GLU A 38 -0.42 -5.55 27.33
N GLN A 39 -0.38 -4.21 27.20
CA GLN A 39 -1.48 -3.35 27.66
C GLN A 39 -2.79 -3.60 26.92
N ILE A 40 -2.73 -3.92 25.62
CA ILE A 40 -3.91 -4.23 24.81
C ILE A 40 -4.49 -5.58 25.24
N GLU A 41 -3.64 -6.59 25.49
CA GLU A 41 -4.09 -7.93 25.92
C GLU A 41 -4.74 -7.90 27.30
N ASP A 42 -4.21 -7.09 28.20
CA ASP A 42 -4.71 -6.94 29.58
C ASP A 42 -5.94 -6.02 29.69
N SER A 43 -6.13 -5.15 28.69
CA SER A 43 -7.23 -4.19 28.72
C SER A 43 -8.57 -4.82 28.37
N ARG A 44 -9.55 -4.69 29.28
CA ARG A 44 -10.94 -5.12 29.05
C ARG A 44 -11.64 -4.34 27.92
N VAL A 45 -11.18 -3.12 27.62
CA VAL A 45 -11.77 -2.24 26.59
C VAL A 45 -11.05 -2.41 25.26
N LEU A 46 -9.71 -2.42 25.25
CA LEU A 46 -8.91 -2.49 24.02
C LEU A 46 -8.90 -3.88 23.39
N ARG A 47 -8.88 -4.92 24.22
CA ARG A 47 -8.91 -6.31 23.74
C ARG A 47 -10.08 -6.63 22.80
N PRO A 48 -11.36 -6.25 23.08
CA PRO A 48 -12.46 -6.48 22.14
C PRO A 48 -12.38 -5.59 20.90
N LEU A 49 -11.77 -4.40 20.99
CA LEU A 49 -11.57 -3.50 19.83
C LEU A 49 -10.50 -4.04 18.86
N CYS A 50 -9.45 -4.69 19.39
CA CYS A 50 -8.36 -5.27 18.57
C CYS A 50 -8.69 -6.68 18.06
N ARG A 51 -9.71 -7.36 18.62
CA ARG A 51 -10.20 -8.62 18.08
C ARG A 51 -11.00 -8.37 16.80
N GLU A 52 -10.93 -9.33 15.87
CA GLU A 52 -11.81 -9.30 14.68
C GLU A 52 -13.27 -9.24 15.12
N GLY A 53 -13.85 -8.05 15.06
CA GLY A 53 -15.23 -7.81 15.43
C GLY A 53 -16.20 -8.50 14.46
N ALA A 54 -17.43 -8.69 14.91
CA ALA A 54 -18.52 -9.22 14.08
C ALA A 54 -18.68 -8.43 12.77
N VAL A 55 -18.42 -7.11 12.80
CA VAL A 55 -18.46 -6.20 11.64
C VAL A 55 -17.39 -6.58 10.61
N ALA A 56 -16.16 -6.90 11.03
CA ALA A 56 -15.10 -7.29 10.10
C ALA A 56 -15.39 -8.64 9.42
N ARG A 57 -15.97 -9.58 10.15
CA ARG A 57 -16.44 -10.85 9.57
C ARG A 57 -17.59 -10.64 8.58
N ALA A 58 -18.60 -9.88 9.00
CA ALA A 58 -19.75 -9.56 8.14
C ALA A 58 -19.30 -8.82 6.87
N TRP A 59 -18.30 -7.94 6.96
CA TRP A 59 -17.71 -7.29 5.80
C TRP A 59 -17.08 -8.29 4.83
N ARG A 60 -16.22 -9.20 5.29
CA ARG A 60 -15.58 -10.21 4.44
C ARG A 60 -16.57 -11.12 3.73
N GLU A 61 -17.67 -11.45 4.38
CA GLU A 61 -18.72 -12.30 3.85
C GLU A 61 -19.72 -11.53 2.97
N SER A 62 -19.70 -10.19 3.01
CA SER A 62 -20.63 -9.33 2.30
C SER A 62 -20.49 -9.43 0.78
N LEU A 63 -21.62 -9.35 0.08
CA LEU A 63 -21.65 -9.25 -1.39
C LEU A 63 -20.90 -8.02 -1.88
N LEU A 64 -20.97 -6.90 -1.13
CA LEU A 64 -20.27 -5.67 -1.48
C LEU A 64 -18.75 -5.85 -1.49
N CYS A 65 -18.19 -6.50 -0.46
CA CYS A 65 -16.76 -6.81 -0.41
C CYS A 65 -16.33 -7.71 -1.59
N ARG A 66 -17.14 -8.70 -1.92
CA ARG A 66 -16.90 -9.59 -3.08
C ARG A 66 -16.92 -8.83 -4.39
N LEU A 67 -17.93 -7.99 -4.61
CA LEU A 67 -18.05 -7.16 -5.81
C LEU A 67 -16.88 -6.19 -5.95
N LEU A 68 -16.51 -5.49 -4.87
CA LEU A 68 -15.35 -4.59 -4.87
C LEU A 68 -14.05 -5.35 -5.12
N SER A 69 -13.88 -6.52 -4.52
CA SER A 69 -12.71 -7.38 -4.76
C SER A 69 -12.60 -7.81 -6.21
N VAL A 70 -13.73 -8.20 -6.85
CA VAL A 70 -13.75 -8.55 -8.27
C VAL A 70 -13.42 -7.32 -9.12
N LEU A 71 -14.07 -6.18 -8.88
CA LEU A 71 -13.92 -4.97 -9.65
C LEU A 71 -12.46 -4.47 -9.62
N VAL A 72 -11.89 -4.38 -8.43
CA VAL A 72 -10.52 -3.89 -8.22
C VAL A 72 -9.48 -4.87 -8.78
N ASN A 73 -9.73 -6.18 -8.72
CA ASN A 73 -8.79 -7.18 -9.21
C ASN A 73 -8.99 -7.54 -10.69
N LEU A 74 -10.05 -7.07 -11.34
CA LEU A 74 -10.32 -7.34 -12.75
C LEU A 74 -9.14 -6.95 -13.66
N PRO A 75 -8.53 -5.73 -13.55
CA PRO A 75 -7.38 -5.38 -14.38
C PRO A 75 -6.21 -6.34 -14.17
N GLY A 76 -5.89 -6.69 -12.92
CA GLY A 76 -4.80 -7.62 -12.61
C GLY A 76 -5.02 -9.02 -13.18
N THR A 77 -6.26 -9.53 -13.13
CA THR A 77 -6.59 -10.85 -13.70
C THR A 77 -6.50 -10.87 -15.22
N LEU A 78 -6.95 -9.80 -15.88
CA LEU A 78 -6.85 -9.65 -17.35
C LEU A 78 -5.38 -9.54 -17.78
N LEU A 79 -4.59 -8.72 -17.08
CA LEU A 79 -3.16 -8.57 -17.34
C LEU A 79 -2.40 -9.87 -17.13
N HIS A 80 -2.74 -10.65 -16.09
CA HIS A 80 -2.13 -11.95 -15.84
C HIS A 80 -2.46 -12.98 -16.93
N ALA A 81 -3.71 -13.00 -17.41
CA ALA A 81 -4.10 -13.84 -18.54
C ALA A 81 -3.36 -13.45 -19.82
N TRP A 82 -3.21 -12.15 -20.07
CA TRP A 82 -2.46 -11.63 -21.20
C TRP A 82 -0.97 -11.99 -21.11
N TYR A 83 -0.35 -11.83 -19.93
CA TYR A 83 1.03 -12.24 -19.70
C TYR A 83 1.25 -13.72 -20.00
N LYS A 84 0.36 -14.61 -19.56
CA LYS A 84 0.45 -16.04 -19.85
C LYS A 84 0.44 -16.36 -21.36
N ALA A 85 -0.25 -15.55 -22.15
CA ALA A 85 -0.30 -15.72 -23.60
C ALA A 85 0.99 -15.21 -24.28
N TRP A 86 1.67 -14.21 -23.72
CA TRP A 86 2.78 -13.48 -24.36
C TRP A 86 4.03 -13.38 -23.48
N ASN A 87 4.25 -14.32 -22.56
CA ASN A 87 5.31 -14.27 -21.54
C ASN A 87 6.71 -14.05 -22.13
N LEU A 88 7.05 -14.75 -23.22
CA LEU A 88 8.38 -14.65 -23.86
C LEU A 88 8.68 -13.21 -24.30
N THR A 89 7.71 -12.53 -24.91
CA THR A 89 7.88 -11.14 -25.39
C THR A 89 8.08 -10.18 -24.23
N PHE A 90 7.40 -10.39 -23.09
CA PHE A 90 7.54 -9.53 -21.92
C PHE A 90 8.86 -9.76 -21.19
N GLU A 91 9.31 -11.01 -21.10
CA GLU A 91 10.57 -11.34 -20.41
C GLU A 91 11.81 -10.88 -21.18
N ASP A 92 11.72 -10.70 -22.49
CA ASP A 92 12.80 -10.14 -23.30
C ASP A 92 12.92 -8.61 -23.16
N SER A 93 11.85 -7.94 -22.72
CA SER A 93 11.85 -6.48 -22.54
C SER A 93 12.50 -6.06 -21.24
N PHE A 94 13.54 -5.22 -21.31
CA PHE A 94 14.19 -4.62 -20.13
C PHE A 94 13.21 -3.83 -19.25
N PHE A 95 12.36 -3.01 -19.87
CA PHE A 95 11.39 -2.17 -19.15
C PHE A 95 10.30 -3.00 -18.47
N ALA A 96 9.83 -4.08 -19.12
CA ALA A 96 8.86 -4.98 -18.51
C ALA A 96 9.45 -5.70 -17.29
N ARG A 97 10.67 -6.22 -17.41
CA ARG A 97 11.37 -6.84 -16.27
C ARG A 97 11.55 -5.89 -15.11
N LEU A 98 11.96 -4.64 -15.38
CA LEU A 98 12.11 -3.62 -14.34
C LEU A 98 10.77 -3.32 -13.65
N ALA A 99 9.68 -3.16 -14.41
CA ALA A 99 8.35 -2.92 -13.86
C ALA A 99 7.85 -4.11 -13.02
N PHE A 100 8.10 -5.33 -13.46
CA PHE A 100 7.75 -6.54 -12.72
C PHE A 100 8.53 -6.65 -11.40
N ASP A 101 9.84 -6.41 -11.44
CA ASP A 101 10.68 -6.46 -10.25
C ASP A 101 10.32 -5.37 -9.23
N MET A 102 9.99 -4.17 -9.69
CA MET A 102 9.47 -3.10 -8.82
C MET A 102 8.07 -3.45 -8.27
N GLY A 103 7.22 -4.04 -9.08
CA GLY A 103 5.88 -4.48 -8.65
C GLY A 103 5.92 -5.61 -7.64
N ASP A 104 6.84 -6.55 -7.76
CA ASP A 104 7.04 -7.64 -6.78
C ASP A 104 7.56 -7.11 -5.44
N ASN A 105 8.31 -6.02 -5.47
CA ASN A 105 8.83 -5.31 -4.31
C ASN A 105 8.04 -4.01 -4.03
N ALA A 106 6.72 -4.08 -4.09
CA ALA A 106 5.84 -2.91 -3.99
C ALA A 106 6.06 -2.08 -2.70
N SER A 107 6.45 -2.71 -1.58
CA SER A 107 6.79 -2.01 -0.34
C SER A 107 8.01 -1.09 -0.50
N ILE A 108 9.02 -1.53 -1.25
CA ILE A 108 10.22 -0.74 -1.53
C ILE A 108 9.92 0.39 -2.52
N ALA A 109 9.14 0.08 -3.57
CA ALA A 109 8.68 1.10 -4.52
C ALA A 109 7.86 2.19 -3.80
N GLN A 110 6.99 1.81 -2.87
CA GLN A 110 6.22 2.73 -2.05
C GLN A 110 7.12 3.62 -1.19
N PHE A 111 8.14 3.06 -0.55
CA PHE A 111 9.14 3.83 0.20
C PHE A 111 9.80 4.90 -0.67
N TRP A 112 10.33 4.53 -1.83
CA TRP A 112 11.00 5.48 -2.72
C TRP A 112 10.05 6.56 -3.25
N CYS A 113 8.79 6.23 -3.52
CA CYS A 113 7.78 7.22 -3.92
C CYS A 113 7.50 8.21 -2.78
N ILE A 114 7.38 7.74 -1.53
CA ILE A 114 7.18 8.61 -0.36
C ILE A 114 8.41 9.50 -0.16
N ALA A 115 9.60 8.94 -0.21
CA ALA A 115 10.84 9.70 -0.09
C ALA A 115 10.97 10.78 -1.18
N ALA A 116 10.60 10.46 -2.42
CA ALA A 116 10.59 11.42 -3.52
C ALA A 116 9.57 12.56 -3.28
N LEU A 117 8.39 12.24 -2.75
CA LEU A 117 7.38 13.26 -2.38
C LEU A 117 7.89 14.18 -1.27
N TRP A 118 8.63 13.65 -0.31
CA TRP A 118 9.21 14.44 0.78
C TRP A 118 10.32 15.40 0.32
N CYS A 119 11.00 15.07 -0.77
CA CYS A 119 11.99 15.95 -1.38
C CYS A 119 11.39 17.16 -2.09
N ILE A 120 10.06 17.20 -2.27
CA ILE A 120 9.39 18.33 -2.94
C ILE A 120 9.22 19.47 -1.92
N PRO A 121 9.79 20.67 -2.17
CA PRO A 121 9.61 21.82 -1.28
C PRO A 121 8.12 22.17 -1.11
N TYR A 122 7.74 22.56 0.11
CA TYR A 122 6.35 22.90 0.43
C TYR A 122 5.75 23.96 -0.50
N GLU A 123 6.56 24.94 -0.91
CA GLU A 123 6.14 26.01 -1.83
C GLU A 123 5.73 25.51 -3.22
N ARG A 124 6.27 24.33 -3.64
CA ARG A 124 5.95 23.69 -4.92
C ARG A 124 5.00 22.51 -4.76
N TRP A 125 4.50 22.30 -3.56
CA TRP A 125 3.60 21.17 -3.31
C TRP A 125 2.30 21.30 -4.08
N ASN A 126 1.99 20.27 -4.85
CA ASN A 126 0.71 20.13 -5.52
C ASN A 126 0.10 18.78 -5.16
N ASN A 127 -1.16 18.82 -4.77
CA ASN A 127 -1.89 17.62 -4.38
C ASN A 127 -2.02 16.58 -5.52
N ALA A 128 -1.85 17.00 -6.77
CA ALA A 128 -1.74 16.09 -7.90
C ALA A 128 -0.58 15.09 -7.76
N TYR A 129 0.49 15.46 -7.05
CA TYR A 129 1.64 14.54 -6.83
C TYR A 129 1.24 13.33 -6.02
N SER A 130 0.46 13.50 -4.95
CA SER A 130 -0.04 12.38 -4.15
C SER A 130 -0.95 11.46 -4.97
N PHE A 131 -1.80 12.02 -5.81
CA PHE A 131 -2.67 11.25 -6.69
C PHE A 131 -1.86 10.46 -7.73
N LEU A 132 -0.93 11.14 -8.42
CA LEU A 132 -0.06 10.51 -9.40
C LEU A 132 0.79 9.40 -8.79
N THR A 133 1.29 9.62 -7.57
CA THR A 133 2.03 8.60 -6.84
C THR A 133 1.16 7.38 -6.53
N GLY A 134 -0.08 7.59 -6.07
CA GLY A 134 -1.02 6.51 -5.84
C GLY A 134 -1.32 5.71 -7.10
N VAL A 135 -1.53 6.39 -8.23
CA VAL A 135 -1.73 5.75 -9.54
C VAL A 135 -0.49 4.98 -9.98
N LEU A 136 0.71 5.59 -9.86
CA LEU A 136 1.98 4.93 -10.20
C LEU A 136 2.18 3.64 -9.38
N LEU A 137 1.96 3.70 -8.07
CA LEU A 137 2.07 2.53 -7.20
C LEU A 137 1.05 1.44 -7.55
N LEU A 138 -0.16 1.84 -7.92
CA LEU A 138 -1.18 0.91 -8.39
C LEU A 138 -0.75 0.22 -9.70
N LEU A 139 -0.22 0.98 -10.64
CA LEU A 139 0.31 0.43 -11.90
C LEU A 139 1.47 -0.52 -11.66
N LEU A 140 2.39 -0.18 -10.76
CA LEU A 140 3.50 -1.05 -10.37
C LEU A 140 3.01 -2.32 -9.68
N PHE A 141 2.01 -2.21 -8.81
CA PHE A 141 1.39 -3.38 -8.19
C PHE A 141 0.77 -4.30 -9.25
N TYR A 142 0.03 -3.75 -10.23
CA TYR A 142 -0.54 -4.56 -11.30
C TYR A 142 0.52 -5.13 -12.25
N ALA A 143 1.64 -4.44 -12.46
CA ALA A 143 2.77 -5.01 -13.20
C ALA A 143 3.33 -6.25 -12.48
N GLY A 144 3.55 -6.20 -11.17
CA GLY A 144 3.93 -7.36 -10.38
C GLY A 144 2.84 -8.45 -10.38
N ALA A 145 1.56 -8.05 -10.29
CA ALA A 145 0.42 -8.96 -10.35
C ALA A 145 0.30 -9.66 -11.72
N MET A 146 0.69 -8.99 -12.79
CA MET A 146 0.71 -9.54 -14.14
C MET A 146 1.59 -10.80 -14.22
N ARG A 147 2.77 -10.78 -13.61
CA ARG A 147 3.68 -11.94 -13.53
C ARG A 147 3.20 -12.98 -12.51
N THR A 148 2.89 -12.55 -11.29
CA THR A 148 2.66 -13.43 -10.15
C THR A 148 1.21 -13.86 -9.94
N GLY A 149 0.25 -13.21 -10.60
CA GLY A 149 -1.19 -13.41 -10.37
C GLY A 149 -1.67 -12.88 -9.02
N ARG A 150 -0.92 -11.97 -8.38
CA ARG A 150 -1.30 -11.37 -7.08
C ARG A 150 -2.60 -10.58 -7.18
N ARG A 151 -3.31 -10.56 -6.06
CA ARG A 151 -4.57 -9.81 -5.93
C ARG A 151 -4.46 -8.78 -4.82
N LEU A 152 -5.16 -7.66 -5.01
CA LEU A 152 -5.38 -6.68 -3.95
C LEU A 152 -6.35 -7.27 -2.91
N ASP A 153 -5.97 -7.22 -1.65
CA ASP A 153 -6.74 -7.79 -0.55
C ASP A 153 -7.70 -6.75 0.04
N VAL A 154 -8.82 -6.54 -0.63
CA VAL A 154 -9.87 -5.61 -0.20
C VAL A 154 -10.50 -6.06 1.13
N ALA A 155 -10.51 -7.35 1.41
CA ALA A 155 -11.10 -7.89 2.63
C ALA A 155 -10.34 -7.49 3.90
N ARG A 156 -9.01 -7.34 3.79
CA ARG A 156 -8.14 -6.90 4.91
C ARG A 156 -8.34 -5.44 5.30
N ILE A 157 -8.78 -4.59 4.39
CA ILE A 157 -8.91 -3.14 4.64
C ILE A 157 -10.05 -2.87 5.63
N GLY A 158 -11.02 -3.76 5.71
CA GLY A 158 -12.17 -3.64 6.58
C GLY A 158 -13.26 -2.71 6.01
N PHE A 159 -14.32 -2.59 6.78
CA PHE A 159 -15.52 -1.86 6.39
C PHE A 159 -15.35 -0.33 6.45
N TYR A 160 -14.60 0.18 7.43
CA TYR A 160 -14.52 1.61 7.71
C TYR A 160 -13.99 2.47 6.56
N PRO A 161 -12.89 2.14 5.86
CA PRO A 161 -12.47 2.89 4.69
C PRO A 161 -13.47 2.89 3.55
N ALA A 162 -14.20 1.79 3.34
CA ALA A 162 -15.25 1.72 2.34
C ALA A 162 -16.43 2.63 2.71
N LEU A 163 -16.85 2.63 3.98
CA LEU A 163 -17.87 3.51 4.51
C LEU A 163 -17.47 4.98 4.40
N MET A 164 -16.21 5.30 4.74
CA MET A 164 -15.67 6.65 4.61
C MET A 164 -15.70 7.13 3.15
N LEU A 165 -15.27 6.31 2.21
CA LEU A 165 -15.33 6.66 0.79
C LEU A 165 -16.77 6.85 0.31
N ALA A 166 -17.70 6.00 0.73
CA ALA A 166 -19.11 6.15 0.41
C ALA A 166 -19.67 7.47 0.97
N ALA A 167 -19.39 7.79 2.23
CA ALA A 167 -19.82 9.03 2.87
C ALA A 167 -19.26 10.28 2.16
N VAL A 168 -17.96 10.27 1.82
CA VAL A 168 -17.32 11.37 1.07
C VAL A 168 -17.93 11.50 -0.32
N THR A 169 -18.16 10.42 -1.03
CA THR A 169 -18.80 10.42 -2.36
C THR A 169 -20.21 11.02 -2.27
N LEU A 170 -20.97 10.63 -1.27
CA LEU A 170 -22.31 11.15 -1.01
C LEU A 170 -22.27 12.65 -0.69
N ALA A 171 -21.33 13.09 0.16
CA ALA A 171 -21.13 14.49 0.47
C ALA A 171 -20.77 15.35 -0.76
N VAL A 172 -19.97 14.78 -1.68
CA VAL A 172 -19.61 15.46 -2.93
C VAL A 172 -20.80 15.60 -3.86
N THR A 173 -21.66 14.60 -3.97
CA THR A 173 -22.86 14.64 -4.85
C THR A 173 -23.88 15.68 -4.40
N PHE A 174 -23.96 15.95 -3.10
CA PHE A 174 -24.88 16.97 -2.53
C PHE A 174 -24.19 18.30 -2.22
N SER A 175 -22.97 18.52 -2.70
CA SER A 175 -22.20 19.74 -2.41
C SER A 175 -22.65 20.93 -3.25
N TYR A 176 -22.72 22.11 -2.62
CA TYR A 176 -22.94 23.38 -3.31
C TYR A 176 -21.74 23.84 -4.16
N ALA A 177 -20.53 23.29 -3.90
CA ALA A 177 -19.30 23.61 -4.62
C ALA A 177 -18.67 22.34 -5.22
N PRO A 178 -19.24 21.79 -6.31
CA PRO A 178 -18.84 20.46 -6.80
C PRO A 178 -17.38 20.37 -7.22
N GLY A 179 -16.83 21.45 -7.78
CA GLY A 179 -15.41 21.46 -8.20
C GLY A 179 -14.42 21.39 -7.03
N LEU A 180 -14.71 22.05 -5.91
CA LEU A 180 -13.89 21.97 -4.71
C LEU A 180 -14.05 20.61 -4.03
N SER A 181 -15.28 20.13 -3.92
CA SER A 181 -15.60 18.86 -3.31
C SER A 181 -15.03 17.68 -4.08
N ALA A 182 -14.98 17.74 -5.41
CA ALA A 182 -14.33 16.73 -6.24
C ALA A 182 -12.81 16.61 -5.94
N ARG A 183 -12.13 17.70 -5.63
CA ARG A 183 -10.73 17.66 -5.20
C ARG A 183 -10.57 16.87 -3.89
N PHE A 184 -11.45 17.11 -2.92
CA PHE A 184 -11.44 16.33 -1.67
C PHE A 184 -11.70 14.83 -1.91
N LEU A 185 -12.61 14.49 -2.82
CA LEU A 185 -12.83 13.09 -3.19
C LEU A 185 -11.57 12.44 -3.75
N ILE A 186 -10.85 13.14 -4.65
CA ILE A 186 -9.59 12.66 -5.21
C ILE A 186 -8.57 12.34 -4.12
N TYR A 187 -8.46 13.17 -3.07
CA TYR A 187 -7.57 12.88 -1.94
C TYR A 187 -7.95 11.64 -1.17
N HIS A 188 -9.23 11.48 -0.87
CA HIS A 188 -9.71 10.32 -0.14
C HIS A 188 -9.55 9.03 -0.94
N VAL A 189 -9.79 9.09 -2.25
CA VAL A 189 -9.54 7.96 -3.16
C VAL A 189 -8.05 7.63 -3.21
N SER A 190 -7.17 8.63 -3.30
CA SER A 190 -5.72 8.42 -3.29
C SER A 190 -5.24 7.80 -1.99
N ALA A 191 -5.71 8.30 -0.85
CA ALA A 191 -5.40 7.74 0.46
C ALA A 191 -5.88 6.28 0.59
N ALA A 192 -7.11 6.01 0.15
CA ALA A 192 -7.64 4.65 0.15
C ALA A 192 -6.83 3.71 -0.76
N LEU A 193 -6.44 4.15 -1.95
CA LEU A 193 -5.57 3.37 -2.85
C LEU A 193 -4.23 3.06 -2.19
N LEU A 194 -3.60 4.04 -1.54
CA LEU A 194 -2.33 3.83 -0.82
C LEU A 194 -2.48 2.79 0.28
N VAL A 195 -3.57 2.86 1.06
CA VAL A 195 -3.86 1.87 2.12
C VAL A 195 -4.05 0.48 1.51
N VAL A 196 -4.84 0.36 0.44
CA VAL A 196 -5.08 -0.93 -0.24
C VAL A 196 -3.79 -1.54 -0.74
N ILE A 197 -2.95 -0.74 -1.40
CA ILE A 197 -1.66 -1.19 -1.94
C ILE A 197 -0.74 -1.62 -0.80
N THR A 198 -0.64 -0.80 0.26
CA THR A 198 0.22 -1.10 1.43
C THR A 198 -0.18 -2.41 2.10
N VAL A 199 -1.46 -2.58 2.42
CA VAL A 199 -1.99 -3.80 3.05
C VAL A 199 -1.80 -5.02 2.16
N SER A 200 -1.92 -4.85 0.83
CA SER A 200 -1.73 -5.94 -0.13
C SER A 200 -0.26 -6.25 -0.42
N ALA A 201 0.64 -5.26 -0.24
CA ALA A 201 2.08 -5.42 -0.42
C ALA A 201 2.74 -6.13 0.77
N VAL A 202 2.25 -5.87 1.99
CA VAL A 202 2.77 -6.49 3.22
C VAL A 202 2.25 -7.92 3.34
N ARG A 203 3.12 -8.90 3.17
CA ARG A 203 2.78 -10.33 3.23
C ARG A 203 3.20 -10.96 4.54
N ASN A 204 4.32 -10.53 5.09
CA ASN A 204 4.98 -11.12 6.24
C ASN A 204 5.57 -10.02 7.15
N GLY A 205 6.06 -10.41 8.31
CA GLY A 205 6.66 -9.48 9.27
C GLY A 205 7.89 -8.75 8.72
N GLU A 206 8.62 -9.35 7.80
CA GLU A 206 9.77 -8.76 7.13
C GLU A 206 9.36 -7.56 6.25
N ASP A 207 8.29 -7.69 5.46
CA ASP A 207 7.78 -6.59 4.64
C ASP A 207 7.30 -5.43 5.51
N LEU A 208 6.66 -5.74 6.65
CA LEU A 208 6.23 -4.73 7.63
C LEU A 208 7.43 -4.01 8.24
N LYS A 209 8.46 -4.73 8.67
CA LYS A 209 9.70 -4.14 9.19
C LYS A 209 10.36 -3.21 8.18
N ARG A 210 10.46 -3.63 6.92
CA ARG A 210 11.02 -2.81 5.84
C ARG A 210 10.21 -1.54 5.61
N LEU A 211 8.90 -1.63 5.66
CA LEU A 211 8.01 -0.48 5.50
C LEU A 211 8.16 0.49 6.68
N CYS A 212 8.21 -0.02 7.92
CA CYS A 212 8.45 0.78 9.12
C CYS A 212 9.85 1.43 9.11
N ALA A 213 10.89 0.68 8.71
CA ALA A 213 12.25 1.21 8.59
C ALA A 213 12.29 2.35 7.56
N GLY A 214 11.62 2.17 6.42
CA GLY A 214 11.51 3.21 5.39
C GLY A 214 10.78 4.45 5.89
N ALA A 215 9.67 4.29 6.60
CA ALA A 215 8.94 5.41 7.20
C ALA A 215 9.79 6.15 8.25
N ALA A 216 10.52 5.43 9.10
CA ALA A 216 11.41 6.03 10.09
C ALA A 216 12.53 6.86 9.46
N VAL A 217 13.11 6.40 8.36
CA VAL A 217 14.14 7.15 7.60
C VAL A 217 13.56 8.42 6.96
N CYS A 218 12.29 8.41 6.56
CA CYS A 218 11.65 9.60 5.99
C CYS A 218 11.27 10.66 7.05
N VAL A 219 11.11 10.27 8.32
CA VAL A 219 10.66 11.17 9.40
C VAL A 219 11.85 11.72 10.22
N GLY A 220 12.98 11.01 10.25
CA GLY A 220 14.20 11.41 10.95
C GLY A 220 15.13 12.22 10.12
#